data_44a4fe7bb07864c46f8effd760b1c882
#
_entry.id   44a4fe7bb07864c46f8effd760b1c882
#
_cell.length_a   1.000
_cell.length_b   1.000
_cell.length_c   1.000
_cell.angle_alpha   90.00
_cell.angle_beta   90.00
_cell.angle_gamma   90.00
#
_symmetry.space_group_name_H-M   'P 1'
#
loop_
_entity.id
_entity.type
_entity.pdbx_description
1 polymer ?
#
loop_
_entity_poly.entity_id
_entity_poly.type
_entity_poly.pdbx_seq_one_letter_code
_entity_poly.pdbx_strand_id
1 'polypeptide(L)'
;DIIISATGIELNALNDIDVSIDQVTVEPHNKLSYKGMMLSGVPNLAFSFGYVNASWTLRADLTCEYVCRLLNQMDKQGVAACIPEEDPNAMVDDAYIDFSSGYVQRALNRMPKQGMRSPMFYQE
;
A
#
# COMPACT_ATOMS: atom_id res chain seq x y z
N ASP A 1 -40.10 -16.36 -8.88
CA ASP A 1 -38.75 -16.79 -8.51
C ASP A 1 -37.95 -15.62 -8.02
N ILE A 2 -37.13 -15.84 -7.00
CA ILE A 2 -36.27 -14.79 -6.40
C ILE A 2 -34.83 -15.22 -6.57
N ILE A 3 -33.97 -14.32 -7.07
CA ILE A 3 -32.52 -14.55 -7.18
C ILE A 3 -31.85 -13.68 -6.12
N ILE A 4 -31.07 -14.30 -5.23
CA ILE A 4 -30.24 -13.61 -4.25
C ILE A 4 -28.80 -13.66 -4.73
N SER A 5 -28.20 -12.49 -5.02
CA SER A 5 -26.82 -12.37 -5.44
C SER A 5 -25.93 -12.04 -4.24
N ALA A 6 -24.88 -12.83 -4.04
CA ALA A 6 -23.88 -12.67 -2.98
C ALA A 6 -22.47 -12.89 -3.54
N THR A 7 -22.10 -12.11 -4.55
CA THR A 7 -20.86 -12.28 -5.34
C THR A 7 -19.58 -11.83 -4.62
N GLY A 8 -19.71 -11.23 -3.42
CA GLY A 8 -18.59 -10.72 -2.64
C GLY A 8 -18.11 -9.33 -3.08
N ILE A 9 -16.89 -9.00 -2.68
CA ILE A 9 -16.24 -7.73 -3.00
C ILE A 9 -14.96 -7.97 -3.80
N GLU A 10 -14.49 -6.93 -4.46
CA GLU A 10 -13.20 -6.88 -5.13
C GLU A 10 -12.32 -5.84 -4.43
N LEU A 11 -11.11 -6.25 -4.01
CA LEU A 11 -10.15 -5.33 -3.42
C LEU A 11 -9.35 -4.63 -4.50
N ASN A 12 -9.12 -3.34 -4.31
CA ASN A 12 -8.25 -2.54 -5.16
C ASN A 12 -7.35 -1.68 -4.27
N ALA A 13 -6.05 -1.69 -4.55
CA ALA A 13 -5.06 -0.99 -3.72
C ALA A 13 -5.26 0.52 -3.70
N LEU A 14 -5.62 1.12 -4.84
CA LEU A 14 -5.77 2.57 -5.01
C LEU A 14 -7.20 2.98 -5.37
N ASN A 15 -8.16 2.09 -5.23
CA ASN A 15 -9.59 2.37 -5.46
C ASN A 15 -9.88 3.05 -6.82
N ASP A 16 -9.31 2.49 -7.89
CA ASP A 16 -9.42 2.99 -9.27
C ASP A 16 -8.82 4.40 -9.50
N ILE A 17 -7.93 4.84 -8.62
CA ILE A 17 -7.16 6.06 -8.83
C ILE A 17 -6.00 5.74 -9.77
N ASP A 18 -5.98 6.39 -10.93
CA ASP A 18 -4.86 6.33 -11.85
C ASP A 18 -3.72 7.23 -11.37
N VAL A 19 -2.58 6.65 -11.10
CA VAL A 19 -1.36 7.36 -10.71
C VAL A 19 -0.37 7.30 -11.85
N SER A 20 0.21 8.45 -12.21
CA SER A 20 1.29 8.52 -13.20
C SER A 20 2.44 9.41 -12.71
N ILE A 21 3.67 9.05 -13.07
CA ILE A 21 4.88 9.84 -12.85
C ILE A 21 5.49 10.11 -14.20
N ASP A 22 5.66 11.38 -14.56
CA ASP A 22 6.22 11.80 -15.85
C ASP A 22 5.53 11.11 -17.06
N GLN A 23 4.20 11.02 -17.00
CA GLN A 23 3.33 10.37 -18.00
C GLN A 23 3.46 8.83 -18.08
N VAL A 24 4.18 8.21 -17.16
CA VAL A 24 4.27 6.75 -17.03
C VAL A 24 3.31 6.29 -15.94
N THR A 25 2.39 5.41 -16.29
CA THR A 25 1.42 4.84 -15.34
C THR A 25 2.14 4.02 -14.28
N VAL A 26 1.76 4.23 -13.03
CA VAL A 26 2.24 3.45 -11.89
C VAL A 26 1.34 2.24 -11.71
N GLU A 27 1.92 1.07 -11.85
CA GLU A 27 1.24 -0.20 -11.59
C GLU A 27 1.56 -0.67 -10.16
N PRO A 28 0.61 -0.63 -9.22
CA PRO A 28 0.87 -0.97 -7.82
C PRO A 28 1.48 -2.36 -7.62
N HIS A 29 1.05 -3.34 -8.41
CA HIS A 29 1.54 -4.73 -8.35
C HIS A 29 3.03 -4.89 -8.72
N ASN A 30 3.64 -3.88 -9.34
CA ASN A 30 5.07 -3.83 -9.67
C ASN A 30 5.88 -3.05 -8.63
N LYS A 31 5.28 -2.64 -7.52
CA LYS A 31 5.91 -1.83 -6.47
C LYS A 31 5.95 -2.55 -5.15
N LEU A 32 7.00 -2.28 -4.37
CA LEU A 32 7.04 -2.68 -2.97
C LEU A 32 6.27 -1.69 -2.12
N SER A 33 5.56 -2.21 -1.15
CA SER A 33 4.90 -1.38 -0.15
C SER A 33 5.88 -0.97 0.93
N TYR A 34 6.02 0.33 1.15
CA TYR A 34 6.79 0.89 2.25
C TYR A 34 5.89 1.09 3.47
N LYS A 35 6.17 0.36 4.55
CA LYS A 35 5.40 0.38 5.81
C LYS A 35 3.88 0.19 5.62
N GLY A 36 3.45 -0.43 4.53
CA GLY A 36 2.03 -0.60 4.21
C GLY A 36 1.28 0.69 3.87
N MET A 37 1.96 1.80 3.58
CA MET A 37 1.32 3.10 3.37
C MET A 37 1.86 3.93 2.21
N MET A 38 3.00 3.56 1.62
CA MET A 38 3.58 4.23 0.46
C MET A 38 4.06 3.18 -0.53
N LEU A 39 4.35 3.58 -1.77
CA LEU A 39 4.87 2.69 -2.81
C LEU A 39 6.32 3.07 -3.16
N SER A 40 7.18 2.08 -3.34
CA SER A 40 8.55 2.29 -3.76
C SER A 40 8.63 3.03 -5.09
N GLY A 41 9.54 4.00 -5.17
CA GLY A 41 9.74 4.82 -6.36
C GLY A 41 8.58 5.78 -6.70
N VAL A 42 7.57 5.91 -5.84
CA VAL A 42 6.44 6.82 -6.05
C VAL A 42 6.56 8.02 -5.10
N PRO A 43 6.77 9.23 -5.63
CA PRO A 43 6.95 10.41 -4.80
C PRO A 43 5.63 10.89 -4.19
N ASN A 44 5.68 11.33 -2.93
CA ASN A 44 4.62 12.08 -2.25
C ASN A 44 3.25 11.39 -2.21
N LEU A 45 3.18 10.07 -2.44
CA LEU A 45 1.95 9.30 -2.35
C LEU A 45 1.93 8.52 -1.05
N ALA A 46 0.90 8.74 -0.24
CA ALA A 46 0.59 7.89 0.90
C ALA A 46 -0.88 7.46 0.83
N PHE A 47 -1.14 6.23 1.22
CA PHE A 47 -2.49 5.65 1.30
C PHE A 47 -2.69 4.98 2.64
N SER A 48 -3.93 4.90 3.08
CA SER A 48 -4.29 4.20 4.30
C SER A 48 -4.91 2.85 3.96
N PHE A 49 -4.28 1.79 4.45
CA PHE A 49 -4.80 0.44 4.41
C PHE A 49 -4.84 -0.11 5.83
N GLY A 50 -5.97 -0.71 6.22
CA GLY A 50 -6.15 -1.17 7.58
C GLY A 50 -5.43 -2.47 7.89
N TYR A 51 -5.54 -2.94 9.11
CA TYR A 51 -5.09 -4.27 9.49
C TYR A 51 -6.00 -5.35 8.87
N VAL A 52 -5.42 -6.50 8.58
CA VAL A 52 -6.17 -7.66 8.10
C VAL A 52 -6.97 -8.29 9.24
N ASN A 53 -6.39 -8.37 10.43
CA ASN A 53 -6.93 -9.07 11.59
C ASN A 53 -7.30 -8.16 12.77
N ALA A 54 -7.34 -6.84 12.56
CA ALA A 54 -7.65 -5.87 13.61
C ALA A 54 -8.45 -4.70 13.06
N SER A 55 -8.76 -3.72 13.92
CA SER A 55 -9.50 -2.52 13.51
C SER A 55 -8.71 -1.70 12.48
N TRP A 56 -9.35 -1.38 11.37
CA TRP A 56 -8.79 -0.51 10.34
C TRP A 56 -8.43 0.88 10.85
N THR A 57 -9.22 1.41 11.79
CA THR A 57 -9.02 2.75 12.35
C THR A 57 -7.69 2.89 13.08
N LEU A 58 -7.26 1.85 13.81
CA LEU A 58 -5.97 1.87 14.51
C LEU A 58 -4.79 2.05 13.54
N ARG A 59 -4.82 1.35 12.42
CA ARG A 59 -3.77 1.49 11.42
C ARG A 59 -3.85 2.82 10.68
N ALA A 60 -5.07 3.30 10.41
CA ALA A 60 -5.28 4.59 9.78
C ALA A 60 -4.70 5.72 10.64
N ASP A 61 -4.92 5.70 11.96
CA ASP A 61 -4.35 6.67 12.89
C ASP A 61 -2.82 6.68 12.85
N LEU A 62 -2.19 5.51 12.90
CA LEU A 62 -0.73 5.39 12.81
C LEU A 62 -0.19 5.90 11.47
N THR A 63 -0.88 5.63 10.37
CA THR A 63 -0.55 6.14 9.05
C THR A 63 -0.63 7.65 9.01
N CYS A 64 -1.74 8.23 9.49
CA CYS A 64 -1.94 9.68 9.54
C CYS A 64 -0.86 10.37 10.39
N GLU A 65 -0.57 9.83 11.56
CA GLU A 65 0.47 10.36 12.45
C GLU A 65 1.85 10.32 11.79
N TYR A 66 2.18 9.22 11.11
CA TYR A 66 3.44 9.10 10.38
C TYR A 66 3.54 10.13 9.26
N VAL A 67 2.49 10.28 8.45
CA VAL A 67 2.45 11.24 7.33
C VAL A 67 2.56 12.66 7.84
N CYS A 68 1.87 13.03 8.92
CA CYS A 68 2.00 14.35 9.53
C CYS A 68 3.44 14.63 10.01
N ARG A 69 4.09 13.65 10.64
CA ARG A 69 5.50 13.78 11.05
C ARG A 69 6.44 13.93 9.85
N LEU A 70 6.18 13.16 8.78
CA LEU A 70 6.95 13.24 7.55
C LEU A 70 6.84 14.64 6.91
N LEU A 71 5.63 15.15 6.76
CA LEU A 71 5.40 16.52 6.22
C LEU A 71 6.11 17.59 7.04
N ASN A 72 5.98 17.52 8.36
CA ASN A 72 6.68 18.44 9.25
C ASN A 72 8.23 18.36 9.10
N GLN A 73 8.75 17.17 8.85
CA GLN A 73 10.18 16.99 8.63
C GLN A 73 10.61 17.53 7.26
N MET A 74 9.80 17.31 6.22
CA MET A 74 10.04 17.88 4.89
C MET A 74 10.07 19.40 4.94
N ASP A 75 9.11 20.03 5.62
CA ASP A 75 9.06 21.48 5.80
C ASP A 75 10.32 22.01 6.52
N LYS A 76 10.74 21.37 7.61
CA LYS A 76 11.94 21.73 8.34
C LYS A 76 13.23 21.65 7.51
N GLN A 77 13.27 20.69 6.59
CA GLN A 77 14.42 20.47 5.70
C GLN A 77 14.33 21.27 4.40
N GLY A 78 13.20 21.91 4.12
CA GLY A 78 12.96 22.64 2.87
C GLY A 78 12.94 21.71 1.64
N VAL A 79 12.53 20.44 1.80
CA VAL A 79 12.46 19.48 0.70
C VAL A 79 11.01 19.32 0.21
N ALA A 80 10.83 19.27 -1.10
CA ALA A 80 9.53 19.21 -1.74
C ALA A 80 9.08 17.78 -2.08
N ALA A 81 9.98 16.79 -2.04
CA ALA A 81 9.66 15.42 -2.39
C ALA A 81 10.25 14.42 -1.40
N CYS A 82 9.46 13.39 -1.14
CA CYS A 82 9.88 12.20 -0.40
C CYS A 82 9.51 10.98 -1.24
N ILE A 83 10.48 10.11 -1.49
CA ILE A 83 10.32 8.91 -2.31
C ILE A 83 10.85 7.73 -1.50
N PRO A 84 10.04 6.70 -1.22
CA PRO A 84 10.56 5.45 -0.67
C PRO A 84 11.46 4.77 -1.70
N GLU A 85 12.74 4.62 -1.38
CA GLU A 85 13.68 3.91 -2.24
C GLU A 85 13.44 2.40 -2.18
N GLU A 86 13.62 1.74 -3.32
CA GLU A 86 13.69 0.28 -3.36
C GLU A 86 15.03 -0.15 -2.75
N ASP A 87 14.99 -1.08 -1.80
CA ASP A 87 16.19 -1.80 -1.41
C ASP A 87 16.48 -2.89 -2.46
N PRO A 88 17.56 -2.77 -3.24
CA PRO A 88 17.88 -3.77 -4.27
C PRO A 88 18.15 -5.17 -3.69
N ASN A 89 18.36 -5.26 -2.38
CA ASN A 89 18.54 -6.52 -1.67
C ASN A 89 17.27 -6.98 -0.94
N ALA A 90 16.17 -6.23 -1.05
CA ALA A 90 14.89 -6.66 -0.50
C ALA A 90 14.40 -7.89 -1.28
N MET A 91 14.41 -9.04 -0.64
CA MET A 91 13.75 -10.21 -1.21
C MET A 91 12.25 -9.91 -1.27
N VAL A 92 11.69 -10.06 -2.45
CA VAL A 92 10.26 -9.85 -2.69
C VAL A 92 9.51 -11.08 -2.23
N ASP A 93 8.58 -10.92 -1.31
CA ASP A 93 7.54 -11.89 -1.06
C ASP A 93 6.34 -11.54 -1.95
N ASP A 94 5.75 -12.53 -2.60
CA ASP A 94 4.67 -12.29 -3.56
C ASP A 94 3.35 -11.86 -2.92
N ALA A 95 3.16 -12.12 -1.64
CA ALA A 95 1.90 -11.84 -0.96
C ALA A 95 1.99 -10.60 -0.05
N TYR A 96 1.34 -9.49 -0.46
CA TYR A 96 1.12 -8.33 0.41
C TYR A 96 0.24 -8.65 1.63
N ILE A 97 -0.68 -9.60 1.46
CA ILE A 97 -1.64 -10.02 2.49
C ILE A 97 -1.69 -11.54 2.50
N ASP A 98 -1.28 -12.13 3.62
CA ASP A 98 -1.47 -13.56 3.86
C ASP A 98 -2.88 -13.82 4.41
N PHE A 99 -3.85 -13.92 3.53
CA PHE A 99 -5.24 -14.19 3.89
C PHE A 99 -5.91 -15.16 2.92
N SER A 100 -6.53 -16.20 3.42
CA SER A 100 -7.09 -17.28 2.63
C SER A 100 -8.45 -16.98 1.98
N SER A 101 -9.05 -15.82 2.27
CA SER A 101 -10.36 -15.45 1.70
C SER A 101 -10.31 -15.28 0.20
N GLY A 102 -11.28 -15.83 -0.51
CA GLY A 102 -11.30 -15.85 -1.97
C GLY A 102 -11.26 -14.48 -2.64
N TYR A 103 -11.84 -13.44 -2.01
CA TYR A 103 -11.79 -12.08 -2.54
C TYR A 103 -10.37 -11.46 -2.42
N VAL A 104 -9.61 -11.81 -1.38
CA VAL A 104 -8.21 -11.39 -1.23
C VAL A 104 -7.34 -12.07 -2.26
N GLN A 105 -7.49 -13.40 -2.41
CA GLN A 105 -6.73 -14.17 -3.39
C GLN A 105 -6.92 -13.64 -4.82
N ARG A 106 -8.15 -13.22 -5.18
CA ARG A 106 -8.42 -12.61 -6.49
C ARG A 106 -7.76 -11.25 -6.70
N ALA A 107 -7.47 -10.54 -5.61
CA ALA A 107 -6.90 -9.19 -5.65
C ALA A 107 -5.36 -9.17 -5.59
N LEU A 108 -4.69 -10.25 -5.20
CA LEU A 108 -3.25 -10.28 -4.98
C LEU A 108 -2.43 -9.81 -6.18
N ASN A 109 -2.87 -10.10 -7.38
CA ASN A 109 -2.21 -9.66 -8.61
C ASN A 109 -2.37 -8.17 -8.93
N ARG A 110 -3.17 -7.45 -8.16
CA ARG A 110 -3.39 -5.98 -8.27
C ARG A 110 -2.84 -5.23 -7.06
N MET A 111 -2.46 -5.95 -6.01
CA MET A 111 -1.92 -5.36 -4.80
C MET A 111 -0.41 -5.15 -4.93
N PRO A 112 0.15 -4.16 -4.23
CA PRO A 112 1.60 -4.01 -4.17
C PRO A 112 2.23 -5.25 -3.51
N LYS A 113 3.51 -5.45 -3.76
CA LYS A 113 4.29 -6.50 -3.14
C LYS A 113 4.85 -6.05 -1.79
N GLN A 114 5.22 -7.00 -0.96
CA GLN A 114 5.98 -6.71 0.25
C GLN A 114 7.38 -7.31 0.17
N GLY A 115 8.33 -6.66 0.83
CA GLY A 115 9.66 -7.21 1.04
C GLY A 115 9.71 -8.04 2.32
N MET A 116 10.71 -8.89 2.46
CA MET A 116 10.87 -9.76 3.64
C MET A 116 11.39 -9.04 4.89
N ARG A 117 11.71 -7.76 4.80
CA ARG A 117 12.28 -6.97 5.91
C ARG A 117 11.69 -5.57 5.98
N SER A 118 11.63 -5.03 7.21
CA SER A 118 11.33 -3.61 7.42
C SER A 118 12.34 -2.73 6.64
N PRO A 119 11.93 -1.64 6.03
CA PRO A 119 10.59 -1.04 6.08
C PRO A 119 9.61 -1.52 4.99
N MET A 120 10.01 -2.49 4.15
CA MET A 120 9.20 -3.00 3.04
C MET A 120 8.32 -4.20 3.44
N PHE A 121 8.38 -4.60 4.69
CA PHE A 121 7.52 -5.66 5.24
C PHE A 121 6.23 -5.05 5.81
N TYR A 122 5.10 -5.66 5.47
CA TYR A 122 3.81 -5.30 6.06
C TYR A 122 3.75 -5.86 7.48
N GLN A 123 3.77 -4.98 8.47
CA GLN A 123 3.68 -5.35 9.88
C GLN A 123 2.24 -5.18 10.35
N GLU A 124 1.70 -6.24 10.91
CA GLU A 124 0.46 -6.19 11.70
C GLU A 124 0.72 -5.65 13.11
#